data_7acf43477f3eedfb02d730b6ed3d83b0
#
_entry.id   7acf43477f3eedfb02d730b6ed3d83b0
#
_cell.length_a   1.000
_cell.length_b   1.000
_cell.length_c   1.000
_cell.angle_alpha   90.00
_cell.angle_beta   90.00
_cell.angle_gamma   90.00
#
_symmetry.space_group_name_H-M   'P 1'
#
loop_
_entity.id
_entity.type
_entity.pdbx_description
1 polymer ?
#
loop_
_entity_poly.entity_id
_entity_poly.type
_entity_poly.pdbx_seq_one_letter_code
_entity_poly.pdbx_strand_id
1 'polypeptide(L)'
;MSDLLADAKAELYQGDPEEFMARRGELVAQAREAGQAAVAKQIGALRKPTRSAWLVNRLVRADPEVTARLAALAAELRDGGLDGGRIRELTVARSRLVDDLTRQALDDVPAAPAAVREEVAATFDAALADPEVAASLGTLVRAAHWAGFGLDPDGAPAPPPPAAKTKKPEPAEPSAERERRYREKIISAERAVAEADRAADAANAAERELEDAVRRLEAELAQARQQLADARRQAYRAESQQRRAGETLSRLRE
;
A
#
# COMPACT_ATOMS: atom_id res chain seq x y z
N MET A 1 -0.89 -17.39 32.72
CA MET A 1 -1.33 -18.53 31.86
C MET A 1 -1.05 -18.10 30.45
N SER A 2 -0.08 -18.73 29.77
CA SER A 2 0.24 -18.41 28.38
C SER A 2 -0.97 -18.69 27.49
N ASP A 3 -1.30 -17.80 26.59
CA ASP A 3 -2.36 -18.02 25.59
C ASP A 3 -1.78 -18.94 24.50
N LEU A 4 -2.03 -20.23 24.64
CA LEU A 4 -1.52 -21.29 23.74
C LEU A 4 -1.85 -20.99 22.26
N LEU A 5 -2.94 -20.28 21.97
CA LEU A 5 -3.29 -19.88 20.62
C LEU A 5 -2.41 -18.71 20.13
N ALA A 6 -2.12 -17.73 21.00
CA ALA A 6 -1.25 -16.64 20.67
C ALA A 6 0.18 -17.13 20.44
N ASP A 7 0.68 -18.01 21.30
CA ASP A 7 2.01 -18.62 21.17
C ASP A 7 2.11 -19.45 19.87
N ALA A 8 1.09 -20.27 19.56
CA ALA A 8 1.03 -21.04 18.32
C ALA A 8 0.98 -20.15 17.06
N LYS A 9 0.23 -19.04 17.10
CA LYS A 9 0.24 -18.06 16.00
C LYS A 9 1.62 -17.41 15.84
N ALA A 10 2.26 -17.03 16.95
CA ALA A 10 3.58 -16.45 16.91
C ALA A 10 4.57 -17.39 16.23
N GLU A 11 4.59 -18.63 16.64
CA GLU A 11 5.50 -19.65 16.13
C GLU A 11 5.25 -19.96 14.65
N LEU A 12 3.99 -20.18 14.25
CA LEU A 12 3.63 -20.58 12.89
C LEU A 12 3.85 -19.46 11.85
N TYR A 13 3.62 -18.20 12.22
CA TYR A 13 3.75 -17.08 11.28
C TYR A 13 5.14 -16.44 11.26
N GLN A 14 6.01 -16.80 12.21
CA GLN A 14 7.42 -16.42 12.23
C GLN A 14 8.33 -17.50 11.63
N GLY A 15 7.97 -18.78 11.78
CA GLY A 15 8.73 -19.93 11.31
C GLY A 15 8.75 -20.07 9.78
N ASP A 16 9.52 -21.08 9.31
CA ASP A 16 9.59 -21.37 7.88
C ASP A 16 8.22 -21.79 7.32
N PRO A 17 7.74 -21.17 6.23
CA PRO A 17 6.50 -21.58 5.60
C PRO A 17 6.50 -23.05 5.15
N GLU A 18 7.65 -23.63 4.81
CA GLU A 18 7.72 -25.03 4.36
C GLU A 18 7.42 -25.99 5.51
N GLU A 19 7.81 -25.64 6.73
CA GLU A 19 7.55 -26.41 7.94
C GLU A 19 6.17 -26.15 8.56
N PHE A 20 5.44 -25.15 8.08
CA PHE A 20 4.18 -24.69 8.65
C PHE A 20 3.18 -25.84 8.90
N MET A 21 3.03 -26.76 7.95
CA MET A 21 2.04 -27.84 8.05
C MET A 21 2.42 -28.87 9.11
N ALA A 22 3.70 -29.23 9.18
CA ALA A 22 4.24 -30.16 10.17
C ALA A 22 4.11 -29.55 11.57
N ARG A 23 4.60 -28.31 11.73
CA ARG A 23 4.57 -27.60 13.01
C ARG A 23 3.17 -27.34 13.52
N ARG A 24 2.23 -26.98 12.64
CA ARG A 24 0.82 -26.85 13.00
C ARG A 24 0.25 -28.17 13.54
N GLY A 25 0.62 -29.32 12.94
CA GLY A 25 0.21 -30.64 13.40
C GLY A 25 0.69 -30.95 14.83
N GLU A 26 1.95 -30.61 15.13
CA GLU A 26 2.54 -30.76 16.47
C GLU A 26 1.85 -29.88 17.51
N LEU A 27 1.61 -28.62 17.21
CA LEU A 27 0.93 -27.67 18.09
C LEU A 27 -0.53 -28.09 18.36
N VAL A 28 -1.22 -28.67 17.37
CA VAL A 28 -2.56 -29.25 17.54
C VAL A 28 -2.51 -30.44 18.51
N ALA A 29 -1.49 -31.31 18.40
CA ALA A 29 -1.32 -32.45 19.31
C ALA A 29 -1.06 -31.94 20.73
N GLN A 30 -0.13 -31.02 20.92
CA GLN A 30 0.18 -30.41 22.23
C GLN A 30 -1.06 -29.79 22.89
N ALA A 31 -1.87 -29.03 22.12
CA ALA A 31 -3.08 -28.42 22.64
C ALA A 31 -4.13 -29.48 23.07
N ARG A 32 -4.20 -30.62 22.36
CA ARG A 32 -5.07 -31.77 22.74
C ARG A 32 -4.59 -32.46 24.01
N GLU A 33 -3.30 -32.70 24.14
CA GLU A 33 -2.68 -33.28 25.33
C GLU A 33 -2.88 -32.39 26.55
N ALA A 34 -2.84 -31.08 26.38
CA ALA A 34 -3.16 -30.08 27.41
C ALA A 34 -4.67 -29.97 27.73
N GLY A 35 -5.51 -30.80 27.13
CA GLY A 35 -6.97 -30.79 27.34
C GLY A 35 -7.71 -29.62 26.68
N GLN A 36 -7.03 -28.84 25.83
CA GLN A 36 -7.57 -27.63 25.20
C GLN A 36 -8.11 -27.91 23.78
N ALA A 37 -9.12 -28.74 23.67
CA ALA A 37 -9.68 -29.20 22.39
C ALA A 37 -10.19 -28.05 21.50
N ALA A 38 -10.74 -26.98 22.09
CA ALA A 38 -11.18 -25.79 21.37
C ALA A 38 -10.00 -25.01 20.72
N VAL A 39 -8.90 -24.86 21.47
CA VAL A 39 -7.67 -24.23 21.00
C VAL A 39 -7.02 -25.10 19.90
N ALA A 40 -6.96 -26.38 20.07
CA ALA A 40 -6.46 -27.33 19.07
C ALA A 40 -7.22 -27.19 17.73
N LYS A 41 -8.54 -27.00 17.77
CA LYS A 41 -9.37 -26.77 16.60
C LYS A 41 -9.02 -25.42 15.92
N GLN A 42 -8.81 -24.37 16.72
CA GLN A 42 -8.43 -23.04 16.22
C GLN A 42 -7.04 -23.07 15.57
N ILE A 43 -6.05 -23.71 16.20
CA ILE A 43 -4.71 -23.90 15.63
C ILE A 43 -4.79 -24.68 14.31
N GLY A 44 -5.58 -25.75 14.27
CA GLY A 44 -5.79 -26.56 13.06
C GLY A 44 -6.43 -25.80 11.89
N ALA A 45 -7.18 -24.73 12.19
CA ALA A 45 -7.81 -23.86 11.19
C ALA A 45 -6.87 -22.79 10.63
N LEU A 46 -5.68 -22.58 11.22
CA LEU A 46 -4.70 -21.60 10.73
C LEU A 46 -4.20 -22.01 9.34
N ARG A 47 -4.13 -21.03 8.44
CA ARG A 47 -3.73 -21.24 7.04
C ARG A 47 -2.26 -20.88 6.85
N LYS A 48 -1.57 -21.63 5.99
CA LYS A 48 -0.21 -21.32 5.56
C LYS A 48 -0.20 -19.97 4.83
N PRO A 49 0.68 -19.03 5.23
CA PRO A 49 0.80 -17.74 4.55
C PRO A 49 1.41 -17.89 3.16
N THR A 50 1.07 -16.95 2.25
CA THR A 50 1.85 -16.75 1.02
C THR A 50 3.25 -16.25 1.35
N ARG A 51 4.19 -16.36 0.40
CA ARG A 51 5.58 -15.91 0.63
C ARG A 51 5.67 -14.43 1.00
N SER A 52 4.93 -13.57 0.33
CA SER A 52 4.86 -12.13 0.61
C SER A 52 4.25 -11.84 1.98
N ALA A 53 3.13 -12.48 2.32
CA ALA A 53 2.51 -12.36 3.64
C ALA A 53 3.45 -12.84 4.77
N TRP A 54 4.17 -13.93 4.55
CA TRP A 54 5.15 -14.43 5.50
C TRP A 54 6.30 -13.45 5.73
N LEU A 55 6.84 -12.85 4.68
CA LEU A 55 7.91 -11.84 4.79
C LEU A 55 7.46 -10.65 5.64
N VAL A 56 6.26 -10.13 5.41
CA VAL A 56 5.67 -9.06 6.21
C VAL A 56 5.46 -9.51 7.66
N ASN A 57 4.86 -10.68 7.89
CA ASN A 57 4.64 -11.22 9.23
C ASN A 57 5.95 -11.38 10.00
N ARG A 58 6.98 -11.91 9.35
CA ARG A 58 8.31 -12.11 9.94
C ARG A 58 8.92 -10.79 10.39
N LEU A 59 8.91 -9.77 9.53
CA LEU A 59 9.45 -8.45 9.87
C LEU A 59 8.70 -7.84 11.07
N VAL A 60 7.36 -7.79 11.01
CA VAL A 60 6.53 -7.16 12.04
C VAL A 60 6.69 -7.86 13.40
N ARG A 61 6.93 -9.17 13.41
CA ARG A 61 7.17 -9.94 14.65
C ARG A 61 8.59 -9.80 15.17
N ALA A 62 9.56 -9.64 14.29
CA ALA A 62 10.95 -9.41 14.67
C ALA A 62 11.18 -7.98 15.20
N ASP A 63 10.45 -7.00 14.65
CA ASP A 63 10.56 -5.60 15.03
C ASP A 63 9.18 -4.98 15.32
N PRO A 64 8.77 -4.89 16.59
CA PRO A 64 7.52 -4.24 17.01
C PRO A 64 7.43 -2.75 16.64
N GLU A 65 8.55 -2.07 16.42
CA GLU A 65 8.58 -0.66 16.02
C GLU A 65 7.97 -0.44 14.63
N VAL A 66 7.94 -1.46 13.78
CA VAL A 66 7.33 -1.39 12.44
C VAL A 66 5.86 -0.97 12.52
N THR A 67 5.10 -1.60 13.41
CA THR A 67 3.67 -1.26 13.60
C THR A 67 3.48 0.13 14.19
N ALA A 68 4.35 0.55 15.09
CA ALA A 68 4.32 1.90 15.67
C ALA A 68 4.62 2.97 14.62
N ARG A 69 5.64 2.76 13.77
CA ARG A 69 5.99 3.67 12.67
C ARG A 69 4.86 3.80 11.65
N LEU A 70 4.22 2.68 11.26
CA LEU A 70 3.07 2.68 10.38
C LEU A 70 1.89 3.43 11.00
N ALA A 71 1.57 3.18 12.28
CA ALA A 71 0.48 3.83 12.98
C ALA A 71 0.68 5.35 13.11
N ALA A 72 1.90 5.80 13.43
CA ALA A 72 2.23 7.21 13.54
C ALA A 72 2.04 7.93 12.19
N LEU A 73 2.59 7.39 11.10
CA LEU A 73 2.43 8.00 9.78
C LEU A 73 0.97 7.94 9.29
N ALA A 74 0.25 6.85 9.56
CA ALA A 74 -1.17 6.75 9.22
C ALA A 74 -2.02 7.79 9.97
N ALA A 75 -1.69 8.13 11.21
CA ALA A 75 -2.33 9.22 11.95
C ALA A 75 -2.02 10.57 11.29
N GLU A 76 -0.76 10.86 10.97
CA GLU A 76 -0.38 12.09 10.28
C GLU A 76 -1.04 12.23 8.90
N LEU A 77 -1.19 11.16 8.15
CA LEU A 77 -1.89 11.15 6.85
C LEU A 77 -3.38 11.47 7.00
N ARG A 78 -4.02 11.04 8.08
CA ARG A 78 -5.43 11.36 8.38
C ARG A 78 -5.62 12.81 8.84
N ASP A 79 -4.68 13.32 9.63
CA ASP A 79 -4.75 14.66 10.23
C ASP A 79 -4.15 15.76 9.34
N GLY A 80 -3.49 15.40 8.25
CA GLY A 80 -2.58 16.22 7.47
C GLY A 80 -3.15 17.44 6.73
N GLY A 81 -4.46 17.73 6.85
CA GLY A 81 -5.07 18.95 6.30
C GLY A 81 -4.93 19.11 4.78
N LEU A 82 -5.45 20.23 4.24
CA LEU A 82 -5.43 20.53 2.80
C LEU A 82 -4.23 21.40 2.36
N ASP A 83 -3.18 21.54 3.19
CA ASP A 83 -1.99 22.29 2.80
C ASP A 83 -1.12 21.47 1.82
N GLY A 84 -0.94 22.02 0.61
CA GLY A 84 -0.20 21.36 -0.46
C GLY A 84 1.28 21.08 -0.13
N GLY A 85 1.90 21.84 0.76
CA GLY A 85 3.26 21.60 1.26
C GLY A 85 3.29 20.34 2.12
N ARG A 86 2.36 20.26 3.07
CA ARG A 86 2.23 19.11 3.98
C ARG A 86 1.86 17.82 3.26
N ILE A 87 0.99 17.90 2.25
CA ILE A 87 0.63 16.73 1.42
C ILE A 87 1.87 16.15 0.73
N ARG A 88 2.73 17.00 0.15
CA ARG A 88 3.97 16.54 -0.50
C ARG A 88 4.92 15.89 0.51
N GLU A 89 5.12 16.47 1.68
CA GLU A 89 5.95 15.91 2.74
C GLU A 89 5.46 14.54 3.17
N LEU A 90 4.16 14.40 3.41
CA LEU A 90 3.54 13.14 3.82
C LEU A 90 3.60 12.07 2.72
N THR A 91 3.44 12.46 1.45
CA THR A 91 3.60 11.54 0.32
C THR A 91 5.03 11.00 0.23
N VAL A 92 6.03 11.87 0.40
CA VAL A 92 7.44 11.46 0.42
C VAL A 92 7.74 10.57 1.65
N ALA A 93 7.21 10.92 2.82
CA ALA A 93 7.37 10.12 4.03
C ALA A 93 6.76 8.72 3.87
N ARG A 94 5.56 8.63 3.27
CA ARG A 94 4.90 7.37 2.93
C ARG A 94 5.77 6.50 2.03
N SER A 95 6.20 7.03 0.88
CA SER A 95 7.04 6.28 -0.06
C SER A 95 8.34 5.78 0.61
N ARG A 96 9.02 6.65 1.36
CA ARG A 96 10.25 6.28 2.08
C ARG A 96 10.02 5.17 3.10
N LEU A 97 8.94 5.26 3.88
CA LEU A 97 8.63 4.24 4.89
C LEU A 97 8.32 2.89 4.23
N VAL A 98 7.49 2.88 3.18
CA VAL A 98 7.15 1.65 2.44
C VAL A 98 8.39 1.02 1.81
N ASP A 99 9.25 1.83 1.17
CA ASP A 99 10.50 1.35 0.58
C ASP A 99 11.45 0.76 1.63
N ASP A 100 11.59 1.43 2.77
CA ASP A 100 12.43 0.96 3.87
C ASP A 100 11.94 -0.35 4.46
N LEU A 101 10.64 -0.46 4.76
CA LEU A 101 10.04 -1.68 5.29
C LEU A 101 10.10 -2.82 4.29
N THR A 102 9.88 -2.53 3.00
CA THR A 102 10.02 -3.52 1.93
C THR A 102 11.44 -4.05 1.83
N ARG A 103 12.45 -3.17 1.93
CA ARG A 103 13.86 -3.56 1.92
C ARG A 103 14.18 -4.44 3.14
N GLN A 104 13.76 -4.03 4.34
CA GLN A 104 13.94 -4.81 5.57
C GLN A 104 13.28 -6.18 5.51
N ALA A 105 12.04 -6.26 5.00
CA ALA A 105 11.34 -7.54 4.85
C ALA A 105 12.06 -8.51 3.89
N LEU A 106 12.80 -7.98 2.91
CA LEU A 106 13.51 -8.74 1.88
C LEU A 106 15.01 -8.92 2.15
N ASP A 107 15.53 -8.46 3.28
CA ASP A 107 16.97 -8.43 3.58
C ASP A 107 17.62 -9.82 3.44
N ASP A 108 16.97 -10.86 3.94
CA ASP A 108 17.43 -12.25 3.82
C ASP A 108 17.04 -12.93 2.48
N VAL A 109 16.39 -12.20 1.56
CA VAL A 109 15.93 -12.73 0.28
C VAL A 109 16.31 -11.78 -0.87
N PRO A 110 17.60 -11.55 -1.11
CA PRO A 110 18.07 -10.53 -2.07
C PRO A 110 17.62 -10.79 -3.52
N ALA A 111 17.33 -12.04 -3.88
CA ALA A 111 16.85 -12.43 -5.21
C ALA A 111 15.31 -12.63 -5.24
N ALA A 112 14.55 -11.93 -4.39
CA ALA A 112 13.09 -12.04 -4.41
C ALA A 112 12.54 -11.59 -5.77
N PRO A 113 11.58 -12.37 -6.36
CA PRO A 113 10.88 -11.97 -7.58
C PRO A 113 10.24 -10.59 -7.46
N ALA A 114 10.17 -9.83 -8.56
CA ALA A 114 9.57 -8.49 -8.58
C ALA A 114 8.14 -8.51 -8.00
N ALA A 115 7.32 -9.48 -8.41
CA ALA A 115 5.95 -9.65 -7.89
C ALA A 115 5.89 -9.78 -6.36
N VAL A 116 6.82 -10.51 -5.74
CA VAL A 116 6.87 -10.63 -4.27
C VAL A 116 7.22 -9.29 -3.62
N ARG A 117 8.13 -8.53 -4.22
CA ARG A 117 8.51 -7.20 -3.74
C ARG A 117 7.33 -6.23 -3.82
N GLU A 118 6.62 -6.22 -4.94
CA GLU A 118 5.42 -5.41 -5.16
C GLU A 118 4.30 -5.76 -4.17
N GLU A 119 4.03 -7.04 -3.94
CA GLU A 119 3.04 -7.49 -2.97
C GLU A 119 3.39 -7.09 -1.53
N VAL A 120 4.67 -7.13 -1.15
CA VAL A 120 5.14 -6.68 0.17
C VAL A 120 4.94 -5.17 0.31
N ALA A 121 5.35 -4.38 -0.69
CA ALA A 121 5.17 -2.93 -0.70
C ALA A 121 3.69 -2.56 -0.64
N ALA A 122 2.85 -3.18 -1.48
CA ALA A 122 1.41 -2.96 -1.48
C ALA A 122 0.74 -3.29 -0.14
N THR A 123 1.25 -4.30 0.57
CA THR A 123 0.74 -4.66 1.91
C THR A 123 1.05 -3.59 2.95
N PHE A 124 2.25 -3.01 2.97
CA PHE A 124 2.57 -1.90 3.87
C PHE A 124 1.79 -0.65 3.50
N ASP A 125 1.60 -0.40 2.22
CA ASP A 125 0.79 0.71 1.71
C ASP A 125 -0.68 0.57 2.12
N ALA A 126 -1.24 -0.64 2.01
CA ALA A 126 -2.58 -0.94 2.49
C ALA A 126 -2.72 -0.76 4.02
N ALA A 127 -1.70 -1.13 4.79
CA ALA A 127 -1.69 -0.94 6.24
C ALA A 127 -1.65 0.54 6.67
N LEU A 128 -1.08 1.44 5.85
CA LEU A 128 -1.15 2.89 6.07
C LEU A 128 -2.54 3.45 5.80
N ALA A 129 -3.26 2.87 4.85
CA ALA A 129 -4.58 3.35 4.43
C ALA A 129 -5.72 2.75 5.26
N ASP A 130 -5.59 1.50 5.72
CA ASP A 130 -6.63 0.72 6.37
C ASP A 130 -6.18 0.22 7.76
N PRO A 131 -6.82 0.68 8.86
CA PRO A 131 -6.54 0.22 10.21
C PRO A 131 -6.77 -1.28 10.43
N GLU A 132 -7.69 -1.92 9.68
CA GLU A 132 -7.95 -3.36 9.81
C GLU A 132 -6.79 -4.16 9.24
N VAL A 133 -6.24 -3.71 8.11
CA VAL A 133 -5.01 -4.30 7.54
C VAL A 133 -3.85 -4.11 8.51
N ALA A 134 -3.68 -2.92 9.08
CA ALA A 134 -2.64 -2.65 10.08
C ALA A 134 -2.75 -3.57 11.30
N ALA A 135 -3.97 -3.82 11.80
CA ALA A 135 -4.22 -4.72 12.93
C ALA A 135 -3.96 -6.21 12.60
N SER A 136 -4.03 -6.59 11.32
CA SER A 136 -3.79 -7.96 10.87
C SER A 136 -2.31 -8.28 10.61
N LEU A 137 -1.44 -7.26 10.59
CA LEU A 137 -0.01 -7.44 10.40
C LEU A 137 0.57 -8.42 11.43
N GLY A 138 1.48 -9.26 10.99
CA GLY A 138 2.05 -10.34 11.80
C GLY A 138 1.24 -11.65 11.82
N THR A 139 0.02 -11.66 11.22
CA THR A 139 -0.82 -12.85 11.08
C THR A 139 -1.47 -12.98 9.69
N LEU A 140 -0.97 -12.26 8.72
CA LEU A 140 -1.47 -12.27 7.35
C LEU A 140 -1.35 -13.66 6.71
N VAL A 141 -2.39 -14.07 6.01
CA VAL A 141 -2.40 -15.29 5.19
C VAL A 141 -2.05 -14.98 3.73
N ARG A 142 -2.43 -13.80 3.26
CA ARG A 142 -2.14 -13.28 1.90
C ARG A 142 -1.66 -11.84 2.00
N ALA A 143 -0.98 -11.38 0.96
CA ALA A 143 -0.69 -9.96 0.79
C ALA A 143 -2.00 -9.16 0.76
N ALA A 144 -2.01 -8.01 1.40
CA ALA A 144 -3.12 -7.09 1.35
C ALA A 144 -2.86 -6.07 0.23
N HIS A 145 -3.91 -5.72 -0.50
CA HIS A 145 -3.89 -4.65 -1.49
C HIS A 145 -4.98 -3.65 -1.12
N TRP A 146 -4.65 -2.38 -1.15
CA TRP A 146 -5.66 -1.35 -0.97
C TRP A 146 -6.32 -1.06 -2.32
N ALA A 147 -7.59 -1.45 -2.47
CA ALA A 147 -8.35 -1.31 -3.73
C ALA A 147 -9.07 0.04 -3.87
N GLY A 148 -8.71 1.07 -3.05
CA GLY A 148 -9.52 2.30 -3.03
C GLY A 148 -10.93 2.03 -2.50
N PHE A 149 -11.75 3.04 -2.25
CA PHE A 149 -13.11 2.91 -1.73
C PHE A 149 -13.96 1.87 -2.53
N GLY A 150 -13.96 0.63 -2.09
CA GLY A 150 -14.75 -0.44 -2.71
C GLY A 150 -14.36 -1.78 -2.11
N LEU A 151 -15.32 -2.42 -1.48
CA LEU A 151 -15.28 -3.76 -0.92
C LEU A 151 -14.47 -4.71 -1.81
N ASP A 152 -13.38 -5.21 -1.27
CA ASP A 152 -12.69 -6.37 -1.85
C ASP A 152 -13.63 -7.58 -1.66
N PRO A 153 -14.21 -8.16 -2.71
CA PRO A 153 -15.17 -9.25 -2.57
C PRO A 153 -14.58 -10.54 -1.98
N ASP A 154 -13.24 -10.60 -1.86
CA ASP A 154 -12.53 -11.74 -1.29
C ASP A 154 -11.99 -11.51 0.14
N GLY A 155 -12.18 -10.31 0.72
CA GLY A 155 -11.67 -9.94 2.06
C GLY A 155 -12.61 -10.23 3.23
N ALA A 156 -13.84 -10.69 2.99
CA ALA A 156 -14.71 -11.12 4.07
C ALA A 156 -14.14 -12.38 4.76
N PRO A 157 -14.11 -12.45 6.11
CA PRO A 157 -13.80 -13.69 6.80
C PRO A 157 -14.80 -14.74 6.33
N ALA A 158 -14.31 -15.78 5.67
CA ALA A 158 -15.16 -16.86 5.21
C ALA A 158 -15.95 -17.41 6.41
N PRO A 159 -17.30 -17.50 6.31
CA PRO A 159 -18.08 -18.12 7.37
C PRO A 159 -17.52 -19.51 7.64
N PRO A 160 -17.55 -19.99 8.90
CA PRO A 160 -17.05 -21.31 9.23
C PRO A 160 -17.73 -22.32 8.31
N PRO A 161 -17.00 -23.29 7.74
CA PRO A 161 -17.59 -24.25 6.83
C PRO A 161 -18.72 -24.96 7.56
N PRO A 162 -19.93 -25.03 6.99
CA PRO A 162 -20.98 -25.85 7.54
C PRO A 162 -20.46 -27.28 7.65
N ALA A 163 -20.75 -27.94 8.79
CA ALA A 163 -20.34 -29.31 9.07
C ALA A 163 -20.53 -30.15 7.81
N ALA A 164 -19.47 -30.86 7.42
CA ALA A 164 -19.43 -31.65 6.20
C ALA A 164 -20.58 -32.66 6.22
N LYS A 165 -21.67 -32.33 5.54
CA LYS A 165 -22.57 -33.35 5.01
C LYS A 165 -21.78 -34.00 3.89
N THR A 166 -21.49 -35.27 4.05
CA THR A 166 -20.90 -36.12 3.04
C THR A 166 -21.67 -35.92 1.74
N LYS A 167 -21.13 -35.07 0.83
CA LYS A 167 -21.65 -34.98 -0.52
C LYS A 167 -21.40 -36.32 -1.20
N LYS A 168 -22.49 -36.99 -1.56
CA LYS A 168 -22.51 -38.05 -2.54
C LYS A 168 -21.62 -37.62 -3.71
N PRO A 169 -20.71 -38.46 -4.22
CA PRO A 169 -19.82 -38.09 -5.28
C PRO A 169 -20.66 -37.59 -6.48
N GLU A 170 -20.54 -36.32 -6.78
CA GLU A 170 -21.08 -35.74 -8.01
C GLU A 170 -20.38 -36.44 -9.18
N PRO A 171 -21.05 -36.79 -10.26
CA PRO A 171 -20.42 -37.43 -11.41
C PRO A 171 -19.25 -36.56 -11.87
N ALA A 172 -18.05 -37.11 -11.97
CA ALA A 172 -16.86 -36.41 -12.42
C ALA A 172 -17.14 -35.79 -13.79
N GLU A 173 -17.15 -34.46 -13.87
CA GLU A 173 -17.26 -33.76 -15.17
C GLU A 173 -16.21 -34.32 -16.15
N PRO A 174 -16.57 -34.56 -17.42
CA PRO A 174 -15.64 -35.04 -18.45
C PRO A 174 -14.40 -34.13 -18.48
N SER A 175 -13.22 -34.72 -18.57
CA SER A 175 -11.94 -33.99 -18.57
C SER A 175 -11.89 -32.87 -19.62
N ALA A 176 -12.54 -33.09 -20.78
CA ALA A 176 -12.67 -32.12 -21.86
C ALA A 176 -13.45 -30.86 -21.47
N GLU A 177 -14.43 -30.96 -20.58
CA GLU A 177 -15.25 -29.84 -20.14
C GLU A 177 -14.51 -28.97 -19.11
N ARG A 178 -13.74 -29.60 -18.24
CA ARG A 178 -12.80 -28.91 -17.33
C ARG A 178 -11.71 -28.17 -18.10
N GLU A 179 -11.16 -28.77 -19.15
CA GLU A 179 -10.16 -28.11 -20.01
C GLU A 179 -10.75 -26.92 -20.76
N ARG A 180 -11.99 -27.01 -21.27
CA ARG A 180 -12.67 -25.87 -21.91
C ARG A 180 -12.86 -24.71 -20.95
N ARG A 181 -13.40 -24.94 -19.75
CA ARG A 181 -13.58 -23.91 -18.71
C ARG A 181 -12.24 -23.31 -18.28
N TYR A 182 -11.19 -24.10 -18.23
CA TYR A 182 -9.86 -23.60 -17.90
C TYR A 182 -9.30 -22.69 -19.01
N ARG A 183 -9.44 -23.10 -20.28
CA ARG A 183 -9.06 -22.25 -21.43
C ARG A 183 -9.85 -20.95 -21.51
N GLU A 184 -11.15 -21.00 -21.26
CA GLU A 184 -12.01 -19.81 -21.21
C GLU A 184 -11.57 -18.84 -20.11
N LYS A 185 -11.20 -19.35 -18.93
CA LYS A 185 -10.66 -18.53 -17.85
C LYS A 185 -9.31 -17.90 -18.21
N ILE A 186 -8.42 -18.63 -18.89
CA ILE A 186 -7.15 -18.08 -19.37
C ILE A 186 -7.41 -16.94 -20.36
N ILE A 187 -8.25 -17.16 -21.38
CA ILE A 187 -8.57 -16.13 -22.37
C ILE A 187 -9.22 -14.90 -21.72
N SER A 188 -10.09 -15.11 -20.72
CA SER A 188 -10.70 -14.01 -19.97
C SER A 188 -9.66 -13.22 -19.17
N ALA A 189 -8.73 -13.91 -18.50
CA ALA A 189 -7.64 -13.29 -17.74
C ALA A 189 -6.67 -12.52 -18.66
N GLU A 190 -6.30 -13.11 -19.81
CA GLU A 190 -5.45 -12.43 -20.80
C GLU A 190 -6.09 -11.15 -21.34
N ARG A 191 -7.41 -11.17 -21.59
CA ARG A 191 -8.16 -9.97 -21.99
C ARG A 191 -8.16 -8.91 -20.90
N ALA A 192 -8.39 -9.31 -19.65
CA ALA A 192 -8.37 -8.39 -18.51
C ALA A 192 -6.99 -7.74 -18.32
N VAL A 193 -5.92 -8.51 -18.47
CA VAL A 193 -4.54 -7.97 -18.45
C VAL A 193 -4.34 -6.96 -19.57
N ALA A 194 -4.71 -7.31 -20.81
CA ALA A 194 -4.55 -6.41 -21.95
C ALA A 194 -5.41 -5.13 -21.85
N GLU A 195 -6.55 -5.18 -21.16
CA GLU A 195 -7.34 -3.99 -20.84
C GLU A 195 -6.70 -3.13 -19.76
N ALA A 196 -6.19 -3.75 -18.70
CA ALA A 196 -5.48 -3.07 -17.62
C ALA A 196 -4.19 -2.38 -18.14
N ASP A 197 -3.43 -3.05 -18.99
CA ASP A 197 -2.23 -2.47 -19.62
C ASP A 197 -2.57 -1.23 -20.45
N ARG A 198 -3.63 -1.31 -21.28
CA ARG A 198 -4.07 -0.14 -22.07
C ARG A 198 -4.56 1.01 -21.19
N ALA A 199 -5.24 0.72 -20.08
CA ALA A 199 -5.68 1.74 -19.14
C ALA A 199 -4.48 2.39 -18.43
N ALA A 200 -3.50 1.60 -18.05
CA ALA A 200 -2.25 2.10 -17.45
C ALA A 200 -1.46 2.97 -18.43
N ASP A 201 -1.32 2.55 -19.68
CA ASP A 201 -0.63 3.34 -20.72
C ASP A 201 -1.36 4.67 -20.98
N ALA A 202 -2.68 4.67 -21.03
CA ALA A 202 -3.48 5.89 -21.20
C ALA A 202 -3.35 6.84 -19.99
N ALA A 203 -3.36 6.31 -18.78
CA ALA A 203 -3.16 7.09 -17.55
C ALA A 203 -1.76 7.72 -17.52
N ASN A 204 -0.73 6.95 -17.83
CA ASN A 204 0.66 7.43 -17.90
C ASN A 204 0.84 8.51 -18.99
N ALA A 205 0.15 8.39 -20.12
CA ALA A 205 0.18 9.40 -21.16
C ALA A 205 -0.48 10.72 -20.69
N ALA A 206 -1.64 10.62 -20.05
CA ALA A 206 -2.34 11.79 -19.49
C ALA A 206 -1.52 12.48 -18.38
N GLU A 207 -0.85 11.70 -17.52
CA GLU A 207 0.05 12.23 -16.50
C GLU A 207 1.18 13.08 -17.12
N ARG A 208 1.85 12.54 -18.15
CA ARG A 208 2.93 13.27 -18.86
C ARG A 208 2.43 14.57 -19.50
N GLU A 209 1.23 14.56 -20.10
CA GLU A 209 0.63 15.75 -20.68
C GLU A 209 0.36 16.83 -19.61
N LEU A 210 -0.12 16.44 -18.44
CA LEU A 210 -0.35 17.34 -17.31
C LEU A 210 0.95 17.87 -16.73
N GLU A 211 1.99 17.04 -16.60
CA GLU A 211 3.31 17.49 -16.18
C GLU A 211 3.91 18.52 -17.14
N ASP A 212 3.77 18.29 -18.46
CA ASP A 212 4.21 19.25 -19.47
C ASP A 212 3.43 20.56 -19.41
N ALA A 213 2.13 20.51 -19.12
CA ALA A 213 1.31 21.68 -18.91
C ALA A 213 1.73 22.46 -17.66
N VAL A 214 2.00 21.79 -16.56
CA VAL A 214 2.52 22.40 -15.32
C VAL A 214 3.84 23.11 -15.59
N ARG A 215 4.80 22.44 -16.24
CA ARG A 215 6.09 23.07 -16.59
C ARG A 215 5.94 24.34 -17.44
N ARG A 216 5.02 24.33 -18.41
CA ARG A 216 4.72 25.52 -19.24
C ARG A 216 4.16 26.67 -18.41
N LEU A 217 3.17 26.38 -17.56
CA LEU A 217 2.55 27.38 -16.70
C LEU A 217 3.54 27.97 -15.67
N GLU A 218 4.43 27.16 -15.13
CA GLU A 218 5.50 27.61 -14.23
C GLU A 218 6.47 28.58 -14.95
N ALA A 219 6.83 28.28 -16.20
CA ALA A 219 7.67 29.18 -17.01
C ALA A 219 6.97 30.49 -17.32
N GLU A 220 5.70 30.47 -17.71
CA GLU A 220 4.88 31.66 -17.95
C GLU A 220 4.75 32.51 -16.67
N LEU A 221 4.52 31.87 -15.53
CA LEU A 221 4.44 32.53 -14.23
C LEU A 221 5.77 33.24 -13.87
N ALA A 222 6.90 32.56 -14.11
CA ALA A 222 8.22 33.14 -13.87
C ALA A 222 8.44 34.37 -14.74
N GLN A 223 8.09 34.29 -16.03
CA GLN A 223 8.18 35.41 -16.96
C GLN A 223 7.28 36.58 -16.55
N ALA A 224 6.02 36.32 -16.19
CA ALA A 224 5.09 37.34 -15.74
C ALA A 224 5.58 38.03 -14.44
N ARG A 225 6.14 37.27 -13.50
CA ARG A 225 6.76 37.83 -12.28
C ARG A 225 7.95 38.75 -12.60
N GLN A 226 8.76 38.40 -13.57
CA GLN A 226 9.89 39.25 -14.02
C GLN A 226 9.40 40.54 -14.68
N GLN A 227 8.41 40.45 -15.56
CA GLN A 227 7.79 41.64 -16.19
C GLN A 227 7.17 42.55 -15.14
N LEU A 228 6.48 42.02 -14.13
CA LEU A 228 5.93 42.81 -13.02
C LEU A 228 7.03 43.51 -12.22
N ALA A 229 8.13 42.84 -11.95
CA ALA A 229 9.26 43.43 -11.24
C ALA A 229 9.90 44.55 -12.04
N ASP A 230 10.01 44.39 -13.37
CA ASP A 230 10.52 45.42 -14.26
C ASP A 230 9.59 46.65 -14.34
N ALA A 231 8.30 46.43 -14.48
CA ALA A 231 7.29 47.46 -14.47
C ALA A 231 7.29 48.27 -13.15
N ARG A 232 7.41 47.61 -12.01
CA ARG A 232 7.55 48.25 -10.70
C ARG A 232 8.81 49.11 -10.60
N ARG A 233 9.95 48.65 -11.13
CA ARG A 233 11.19 49.45 -11.19
C ARG A 233 11.04 50.69 -12.07
N GLN A 234 10.37 50.57 -13.20
CA GLN A 234 10.08 51.69 -14.10
C GLN A 234 9.14 52.70 -13.44
N ALA A 235 8.06 52.26 -12.82
CA ALA A 235 7.13 53.10 -12.08
C ALA A 235 7.86 53.91 -10.98
N TYR A 236 8.66 53.26 -10.17
CA TYR A 236 9.45 53.92 -9.12
C TYR A 236 10.40 54.98 -9.67
N ARG A 237 11.07 54.71 -10.81
CA ARG A 237 11.94 55.70 -11.48
C ARG A 237 11.14 56.90 -12.00
N ALA A 238 9.99 56.68 -12.62
CA ALA A 238 9.12 57.73 -13.12
C ALA A 238 8.58 58.60 -11.97
N GLU A 239 8.10 58.00 -10.88
CA GLU A 239 7.67 58.75 -9.69
C GLU A 239 8.80 59.60 -9.07
N SER A 240 10.02 59.05 -9.02
CA SER A 240 11.18 59.77 -8.52
C SER A 240 11.56 60.96 -9.42
N GLN A 241 11.46 60.80 -10.75
CA GLN A 241 11.67 61.89 -11.72
C GLN A 241 10.58 62.95 -11.60
N GLN A 242 9.32 62.55 -11.50
CA GLN A 242 8.19 63.46 -11.30
C GLN A 242 8.37 64.31 -10.04
N ARG A 243 8.75 63.70 -8.92
CA ARG A 243 9.01 64.41 -7.65
C ARG A 243 10.12 65.43 -7.79
N ARG A 244 11.27 65.07 -8.39
CA ARG A 244 12.40 65.97 -8.63
C ARG A 244 12.02 67.16 -9.56
N ALA A 245 11.26 66.85 -10.59
CA ALA A 245 10.75 67.90 -11.49
C ALA A 245 9.80 68.88 -10.77
N GLY A 246 8.91 68.37 -9.93
CA GLY A 246 8.02 69.13 -9.06
C GLY A 246 8.78 70.04 -8.08
N GLU A 247 9.80 69.50 -7.40
CA GLU A 247 10.67 70.29 -6.50
C GLU A 247 11.43 71.42 -7.26
N THR A 248 11.93 71.12 -8.47
CA THR A 248 12.60 72.09 -9.29
C THR A 248 11.64 73.22 -9.74
N LEU A 249 10.43 72.85 -10.17
CA LEU A 249 9.40 73.81 -10.54
C LEU A 249 8.99 74.71 -9.37
N SER A 250 8.86 74.18 -8.18
CA SER A 250 8.54 74.94 -6.97
C SER A 250 9.61 75.97 -6.67
N ARG A 251 10.90 75.60 -6.74
CA ARG A 251 12.04 76.51 -6.52
C ARG A 251 12.14 77.66 -7.58
N LEU A 252 11.69 77.43 -8.80
CA LEU A 252 11.69 78.41 -9.84
C LEU A 252 10.53 79.39 -9.76
N ARG A 253 9.50 79.09 -8.95
CA ARG A 253 8.33 79.94 -8.72
C ARG A 253 8.44 80.81 -7.46
N GLU A 254 9.40 80.57 -6.61
CA GLU A 254 9.81 81.40 -5.48
C GLU A 254 10.80 82.49 -5.96
#